data_402e491fc8e70e2166ee57dd858539a4
#
_entry.id   402e491fc8e70e2166ee57dd858539a4
#
_cell.length_a   1.000
_cell.length_b   1.000
_cell.length_c   1.000
_cell.angle_alpha   90.00
_cell.angle_beta   90.00
_cell.angle_gamma   90.00
#
_symmetry.space_group_name_H-M   'P 1'
#
loop_
_entity.id
_entity.type
_entity.pdbx_description
1 polymer ?
#
loop_
_entity_poly.entity_id
_entity_poly.type
_entity_poly.pdbx_seq_one_letter_code
_entity_poly.pdbx_strand_id
1 'polypeptide(L)'
;MFARTERLLLRPGWREDAPALFRAVADEAIVRNLALVPWPYSFADAESFLMRERAPHDVACLIFLRERGAPRLVGGMGFGRKPGDVEPEFGYWIARPYWGRGIATEAGRALIANARDTLRLRRLDAGHFVDNPASGRVLAKLGFRPTGVTRQRFSAGRGAEAPCRELVLDLACEAEVATEVRAMAA
;
A
#
# COMPACT_ATOMS: atom_id res chain seq x y z
N MET A 1 -1.11 0.71 -13.55
CA MET A 1 -0.57 2.06 -13.23
C MET A 1 0.94 2.09 -13.41
N PHE A 2 1.46 3.20 -13.98
CA PHE A 2 2.90 3.55 -14.00
C PHE A 2 3.04 4.95 -13.44
N ALA A 3 4.01 5.15 -12.54
CA ALA A 3 4.32 6.48 -12.01
C ALA A 3 5.83 6.63 -11.84
N ARG A 4 6.32 7.83 -12.10
CA ARG A 4 7.70 8.21 -11.90
C ARG A 4 7.76 9.41 -10.96
N THR A 5 8.60 9.29 -9.94
CA THR A 5 8.91 10.39 -9.02
C THR A 5 10.36 10.84 -9.21
N GLU A 6 10.85 11.69 -8.33
CA GLU A 6 12.26 12.11 -8.35
C GLU A 6 13.21 10.91 -8.29
N ARG A 7 12.99 9.98 -7.34
CA ARG A 7 13.89 8.84 -7.09
C ARG A 7 13.33 7.49 -7.53
N LEU A 8 12.00 7.39 -7.74
CA LEU A 8 11.33 6.10 -7.85
C LEU A 8 10.67 5.90 -9.21
N LEU A 9 10.53 4.63 -9.58
CA LEU A 9 9.63 4.15 -10.61
C LEU A 9 8.66 3.16 -9.94
N LEU A 10 7.37 3.42 -10.06
CA LEU A 10 6.29 2.52 -9.66
C LEU A 10 5.70 1.89 -10.92
N ARG A 11 5.63 0.58 -10.96
CA ARG A 11 5.01 -0.16 -12.07
C ARG A 11 4.39 -1.47 -11.60
N PRO A 12 3.47 -2.07 -12.37
CA PRO A 12 3.02 -3.44 -12.11
C PRO A 12 4.22 -4.39 -12.03
N GLY A 13 4.10 -5.41 -11.22
CA GLY A 13 5.08 -6.50 -11.23
C GLY A 13 4.92 -7.37 -12.46
N TRP A 14 6.02 -7.87 -12.99
CA TRP A 14 6.07 -8.84 -14.08
C TRP A 14 6.64 -10.15 -13.56
N ARG A 15 6.44 -11.23 -14.30
CA ARG A 15 6.93 -12.56 -13.89
C ARG A 15 8.45 -12.59 -13.64
N GLU A 16 9.19 -11.83 -14.43
CA GLU A 16 10.65 -11.71 -14.35
C GLU A 16 11.13 -11.02 -13.05
N ASP A 17 10.22 -10.32 -12.35
CA ASP A 17 10.55 -9.70 -11.07
C ASP A 17 10.56 -10.69 -9.90
N ALA A 18 10.09 -11.94 -10.07
CA ALA A 18 9.94 -12.91 -8.98
C ALA A 18 11.22 -13.11 -8.16
N PRO A 19 12.43 -13.26 -8.76
CA PRO A 19 13.63 -13.40 -7.97
C PRO A 19 13.98 -12.16 -7.14
N ALA A 20 13.71 -10.96 -7.67
CA ALA A 20 13.96 -9.71 -6.96
C ALA A 20 12.93 -9.49 -5.85
N LEU A 21 11.65 -9.79 -6.11
CA LEU A 21 10.56 -9.72 -5.16
C LEU A 21 10.79 -10.68 -3.99
N PHE A 22 11.11 -11.94 -4.27
CA PHE A 22 11.40 -12.93 -3.23
C PHE A 22 12.50 -12.44 -2.30
N ARG A 23 13.64 -12.01 -2.84
CA ARG A 23 14.76 -11.52 -2.02
C ARG A 23 14.42 -10.27 -1.20
N ALA A 24 13.53 -9.42 -1.71
CA ALA A 24 13.21 -8.15 -1.06
C ALA A 24 12.17 -8.29 0.07
N VAL A 25 11.25 -9.28 -0.03
CA VAL A 25 10.14 -9.50 0.91
C VAL A 25 10.44 -10.58 1.93
N ALA A 26 11.32 -11.55 1.63
CA ALA A 26 11.65 -12.69 2.50
C ALA A 26 12.46 -12.24 3.74
N ASP A 27 11.87 -11.40 4.55
CA ASP A 27 12.40 -10.90 5.84
C ASP A 27 11.22 -10.88 6.84
N GLU A 28 11.36 -11.62 7.94
CA GLU A 28 10.32 -11.74 8.97
C GLU A 28 9.90 -10.36 9.52
N ALA A 29 10.85 -9.43 9.66
CA ALA A 29 10.56 -8.08 10.14
C ALA A 29 9.64 -7.30 9.18
N ILE A 30 9.60 -7.66 7.89
CA ILE A 30 8.66 -7.12 6.90
C ILE A 30 7.34 -7.88 7.00
N VAL A 31 7.40 -9.21 6.86
CA VAL A 31 6.24 -10.08 6.67
C VAL A 31 5.29 -10.03 7.86
N ARG A 32 5.82 -10.00 9.11
CA ARG A 32 5.01 -9.86 10.32
C ARG A 32 4.12 -8.60 10.36
N ASN A 33 4.42 -7.60 9.52
CA ASN A 33 3.65 -6.37 9.42
C ASN A 33 2.64 -6.37 8.26
N LEU A 34 2.51 -7.51 7.56
CA LEU A 34 1.61 -7.68 6.44
C LEU A 34 0.50 -8.68 6.81
N ALA A 35 -0.72 -8.41 6.33
CA ALA A 35 -1.85 -9.27 6.65
C ALA A 35 -1.83 -10.59 5.85
N LEU A 36 -1.49 -10.53 4.56
CA LEU A 36 -1.71 -11.63 3.61
C LEU A 36 -0.43 -12.39 3.21
N VAL A 37 0.75 -11.90 3.60
CA VAL A 37 2.02 -12.51 3.21
C VAL A 37 2.43 -13.56 4.24
N PRO A 38 2.59 -14.83 3.86
CA PRO A 38 2.93 -15.90 4.78
C PRO A 38 4.40 -15.84 5.24
N TRP A 39 4.69 -16.49 6.35
CA TRP A 39 6.05 -16.76 6.80
C TRP A 39 6.22 -18.26 7.11
N PRO A 40 7.29 -18.92 6.61
CA PRO A 40 8.31 -18.40 5.69
C PRO A 40 7.73 -18.01 4.33
N TYR A 41 8.26 -16.93 3.73
CA TYR A 41 7.90 -16.53 2.37
C TYR A 41 8.68 -17.33 1.36
N SER A 42 8.00 -17.98 0.42
CA SER A 42 8.62 -18.84 -0.59
C SER A 42 8.74 -18.13 -1.96
N PHE A 43 9.57 -18.71 -2.84
CA PHE A 43 9.63 -18.23 -4.23
C PHE A 43 8.30 -18.41 -4.97
N ALA A 44 7.57 -19.49 -4.69
CA ALA A 44 6.24 -19.73 -5.25
C ALA A 44 5.22 -18.66 -4.82
N ASP A 45 5.33 -18.12 -3.60
CA ASP A 45 4.49 -17.00 -3.16
C ASP A 45 4.77 -15.74 -3.98
N ALA A 46 6.04 -15.49 -4.32
CA ALA A 46 6.40 -14.34 -5.17
C ALA A 46 5.84 -14.50 -6.59
N GLU A 47 5.94 -15.68 -7.19
CA GLU A 47 5.34 -15.96 -8.50
C GLU A 47 3.81 -15.82 -8.44
N SER A 48 3.16 -16.41 -7.44
CA SER A 48 1.71 -16.34 -7.25
C SER A 48 1.22 -14.90 -7.07
N PHE A 49 1.97 -14.07 -6.33
CA PHE A 49 1.66 -12.65 -6.18
C PHE A 49 1.69 -11.90 -7.52
N LEU A 50 2.71 -12.18 -8.35
CA LEU A 50 2.89 -11.52 -9.66
C LEU A 50 1.86 -11.97 -10.70
N MET A 51 1.44 -13.23 -10.64
CA MET A 51 0.48 -13.83 -11.57
C MET A 51 -0.99 -13.63 -11.15
N ARG A 52 -1.24 -13.09 -9.96
CA ARG A 52 -2.61 -12.91 -9.45
C ARG A 52 -3.38 -11.94 -10.34
N GLU A 53 -4.54 -12.38 -10.82
CA GLU A 53 -5.53 -11.50 -11.42
C GLU A 53 -6.04 -10.48 -10.40
N ARG A 54 -6.24 -9.25 -10.85
CA ARG A 54 -6.69 -8.13 -10.01
C ARG A 54 -7.99 -7.57 -10.56
N ALA A 55 -8.85 -7.11 -9.66
CA ALA A 55 -10.04 -6.40 -10.08
C ALA A 55 -9.67 -5.11 -10.84
N PRO A 56 -10.54 -4.59 -11.72
CA PRO A 56 -10.23 -3.45 -12.59
C PRO A 56 -9.72 -2.19 -11.89
N HIS A 57 -10.13 -1.99 -10.64
CA HIS A 57 -9.73 -0.82 -9.82
C HIS A 57 -8.67 -1.14 -8.76
N ASP A 58 -8.21 -2.38 -8.68
CA ASP A 58 -7.13 -2.75 -7.78
C ASP A 58 -5.78 -2.37 -8.37
N VAL A 59 -4.98 -1.72 -7.59
CA VAL A 59 -3.62 -1.31 -7.99
C VAL A 59 -2.61 -2.01 -7.10
N ALA A 60 -1.65 -2.69 -7.72
CA ALA A 60 -0.47 -3.20 -7.04
C ALA A 60 0.76 -2.88 -7.88
N CYS A 61 1.63 -2.06 -7.32
CA CYS A 61 2.88 -1.66 -7.94
C CYS A 61 4.07 -2.17 -7.14
N LEU A 62 5.10 -2.57 -7.84
CA LEU A 62 6.45 -2.68 -7.30
C LEU A 62 7.13 -1.31 -7.36
N ILE A 63 7.93 -1.02 -6.34
CA ILE A 63 8.67 0.24 -6.20
C ILE A 63 10.13 -0.03 -6.53
N PHE A 64 10.63 0.66 -7.55
CA PHE A 64 12.03 0.59 -7.97
C PHE A 64 12.73 1.90 -7.67
N LEU A 65 13.87 1.82 -6.97
CA LEU A 65 14.77 2.95 -6.78
C LEU A 65 15.60 3.15 -8.05
N ARG A 66 15.59 4.36 -8.57
CA ARG A 66 16.29 4.78 -9.80
C ARG A 66 17.65 5.35 -9.41
N GLU A 67 18.65 4.49 -9.30
CA GLU A 67 20.04 4.85 -9.11
C GLU A 67 20.80 4.79 -10.46
N ARG A 68 22.07 5.12 -10.43
CA ARG A 68 22.94 4.89 -11.61
C ARG A 68 23.00 3.38 -11.88
N GLY A 69 22.60 2.96 -13.08
CA GLY A 69 22.50 1.55 -13.48
C GLY A 69 21.07 1.03 -13.54
N ALA A 70 20.88 -0.27 -13.39
CA ALA A 70 19.55 -0.89 -13.43
C ALA A 70 18.71 -0.51 -12.20
N PRO A 71 17.42 -0.19 -12.38
CA PRO A 71 16.52 0.09 -11.28
C PRO A 71 16.44 -1.07 -10.29
N ARG A 72 16.53 -0.77 -8.99
CA ARG A 72 16.53 -1.78 -7.93
C ARG A 72 15.17 -1.83 -7.25
N LEU A 73 14.58 -3.04 -7.15
CA LEU A 73 13.34 -3.25 -6.41
C LEU A 73 13.59 -3.03 -4.91
N VAL A 74 12.79 -2.12 -4.31
CA VAL A 74 12.94 -1.70 -2.92
C VAL A 74 11.64 -1.78 -2.12
N GLY A 75 10.52 -2.13 -2.75
CA GLY A 75 9.24 -2.23 -2.05
C GLY A 75 8.08 -2.57 -2.97
N GLY A 76 6.89 -2.58 -2.39
CA GLY A 76 5.63 -2.70 -3.09
C GLY A 76 4.55 -1.86 -2.41
N MET A 77 3.58 -1.40 -3.18
CA MET A 77 2.51 -0.55 -2.73
C MET A 77 1.27 -0.74 -3.58
N GLY A 78 0.10 -0.61 -2.98
CA GLY A 78 -1.14 -0.73 -3.72
C GLY A 78 -2.36 -0.39 -2.89
N PHE A 79 -3.50 -0.51 -3.51
CA PHE A 79 -4.79 -0.53 -2.86
C PHE A 79 -5.73 -1.48 -3.61
N GLY A 80 -6.68 -2.04 -2.90
CA GLY A 80 -7.68 -2.94 -3.46
C GLY A 80 -8.78 -3.22 -2.45
N ARG A 81 -9.90 -3.77 -2.92
CA ARG A 81 -11.04 -4.17 -2.09
C ARG A 81 -10.99 -5.66 -1.80
N LYS A 82 -11.24 -6.03 -0.56
CA LYS A 82 -11.59 -7.40 -0.21
C LYS A 82 -13.09 -7.62 -0.42
N PRO A 83 -13.55 -8.85 -0.59
CA PRO A 83 -14.97 -9.15 -0.58
C PRO A 83 -15.64 -8.60 0.68
N GLY A 84 -16.67 -7.75 0.51
CA GLY A 84 -17.38 -7.09 1.59
C GLY A 84 -16.86 -5.72 2.00
N ASP A 85 -15.67 -5.29 1.54
CA ASP A 85 -15.18 -3.94 1.79
C ASP A 85 -15.92 -2.91 0.91
N VAL A 86 -16.30 -1.79 1.52
CA VAL A 86 -16.90 -0.65 0.81
C VAL A 86 -15.81 0.15 0.11
N GLU A 87 -14.72 0.42 0.82
CA GLU A 87 -13.62 1.24 0.34
C GLU A 87 -12.35 0.41 0.09
N PRO A 88 -11.49 0.80 -0.87
CA PRO A 88 -10.24 0.11 -1.10
C PRO A 88 -9.25 0.37 0.04
N GLU A 89 -8.57 -0.68 0.47
CA GLU A 89 -7.54 -0.62 1.50
C GLU A 89 -6.16 -0.37 0.89
N PHE A 90 -5.51 0.71 1.34
CA PHE A 90 -4.14 1.06 1.00
C PHE A 90 -3.15 0.25 1.83
N GLY A 91 -2.15 -0.33 1.18
CA GLY A 91 -1.09 -1.07 1.83
C GLY A 91 0.26 -0.94 1.12
N TYR A 92 1.34 -1.15 1.88
CA TYR A 92 2.70 -1.08 1.35
C TYR A 92 3.67 -1.89 2.19
N TRP A 93 4.82 -2.16 1.62
CA TRP A 93 6.01 -2.66 2.29
C TRP A 93 7.27 -2.08 1.64
N ILE A 94 8.33 -1.96 2.42
CA ILE A 94 9.65 -1.52 1.96
C ILE A 94 10.69 -2.54 2.43
N ALA A 95 11.60 -2.92 1.56
CA ALA A 95 12.71 -3.80 1.90
C ALA A 95 13.59 -3.16 2.99
N ARG A 96 14.00 -3.96 3.97
CA ARG A 96 14.64 -3.51 5.21
C ARG A 96 15.83 -2.55 5.02
N PRO A 97 16.76 -2.77 4.06
CA PRO A 97 17.89 -1.84 3.86
C PRO A 97 17.48 -0.42 3.43
N TYR A 98 16.20 -0.23 3.08
CA TYR A 98 15.68 1.06 2.58
C TYR A 98 14.73 1.74 3.57
N TRP A 99 14.57 1.22 4.78
CA TRP A 99 13.78 1.86 5.81
C TRP A 99 14.38 3.21 6.22
N GLY A 100 13.52 4.13 6.70
CA GLY A 100 13.94 5.46 7.15
C GLY A 100 14.32 6.46 6.05
N ARG A 101 14.31 6.05 4.77
CA ARG A 101 14.75 6.90 3.63
C ARG A 101 13.63 7.70 2.95
N GLY A 102 12.41 7.71 3.51
CA GLY A 102 11.26 8.43 2.96
C GLY A 102 10.61 7.79 1.73
N ILE A 103 11.09 6.61 1.27
CA ILE A 103 10.62 5.92 0.06
C ILE A 103 9.12 5.63 0.10
N ALA A 104 8.62 5.10 1.23
CA ALA A 104 7.19 4.81 1.37
C ALA A 104 6.32 6.07 1.24
N THR A 105 6.77 7.19 1.79
CA THR A 105 6.04 8.46 1.71
C THR A 105 6.06 9.04 0.29
N GLU A 106 7.20 8.98 -0.40
CA GLU A 106 7.33 9.45 -1.78
C GLU A 106 6.46 8.62 -2.74
N ALA A 107 6.55 7.29 -2.65
CA ALA A 107 5.74 6.38 -3.45
C ALA A 107 4.24 6.54 -3.15
N GLY A 108 3.87 6.68 -1.87
CA GLY A 108 2.49 6.83 -1.43
C GLY A 108 1.84 8.09 -1.97
N ARG A 109 2.55 9.22 -2.02
CA ARG A 109 2.02 10.46 -2.63
C ARG A 109 1.68 10.26 -4.10
N ALA A 110 2.55 9.60 -4.86
CA ALA A 110 2.30 9.33 -6.27
C ALA A 110 1.11 8.37 -6.48
N LEU A 111 0.98 7.33 -5.64
CA LEU A 111 -0.13 6.39 -5.71
C LEU A 111 -1.46 7.05 -5.34
N ILE A 112 -1.49 7.86 -4.28
CA ILE A 112 -2.67 8.59 -3.82
C ILE A 112 -3.13 9.61 -4.86
N ALA A 113 -2.21 10.33 -5.48
CA ALA A 113 -2.53 11.24 -6.59
C ALA A 113 -3.20 10.47 -7.75
N ASN A 114 -2.69 9.28 -8.13
CA ASN A 114 -3.34 8.46 -9.14
C ASN A 114 -4.73 7.96 -8.72
N ALA A 115 -4.91 7.55 -7.45
CA ALA A 115 -6.20 7.13 -6.91
C ALA A 115 -7.25 8.24 -7.04
N ARG A 116 -6.87 9.47 -6.67
CA ARG A 116 -7.72 10.66 -6.75
C ARG A 116 -7.95 11.12 -8.19
N ASP A 117 -6.90 11.35 -8.94
CA ASP A 117 -6.95 12.11 -10.19
C ASP A 117 -7.34 11.23 -11.39
N THR A 118 -6.96 9.95 -11.37
CA THR A 118 -7.19 9.01 -12.47
C THR A 118 -8.37 8.08 -12.18
N LEU A 119 -8.40 7.47 -10.98
CA LEU A 119 -9.43 6.49 -10.64
C LEU A 119 -10.64 7.10 -9.95
N ARG A 120 -10.56 8.40 -9.61
CA ARG A 120 -11.66 9.16 -8.98
C ARG A 120 -12.17 8.49 -7.70
N LEU A 121 -11.29 7.85 -6.97
CA LEU A 121 -11.62 7.32 -5.65
C LEU A 121 -11.88 8.47 -4.68
N ARG A 122 -12.91 8.34 -3.86
CA ARG A 122 -13.27 9.35 -2.87
C ARG A 122 -12.63 9.11 -1.50
N ARG A 123 -12.23 7.86 -1.24
CA ARG A 123 -11.67 7.46 0.04
C ARG A 123 -10.74 6.27 -0.12
N LEU A 124 -9.76 6.22 0.77
CA LEU A 124 -8.91 5.05 1.01
C LEU A 124 -8.92 4.72 2.50
N ASP A 125 -9.11 3.47 2.82
CA ASP A 125 -8.87 2.94 4.17
C ASP A 125 -7.43 2.43 4.27
N ALA A 126 -6.90 2.38 5.48
CA ALA A 126 -5.58 1.80 5.77
C ALA A 126 -5.54 1.26 7.20
N GLY A 127 -4.60 0.36 7.46
CA GLY A 127 -4.34 -0.13 8.80
C GLY A 127 -2.86 -0.35 9.06
N HIS A 128 -2.47 -0.27 10.34
CA HIS A 128 -1.16 -0.73 10.78
C HIS A 128 -1.26 -1.45 12.12
N PHE A 129 -0.47 -2.49 12.31
CA PHE A 129 -0.37 -3.14 13.60
C PHE A 129 0.17 -2.18 14.66
N VAL A 130 -0.36 -2.26 15.88
CA VAL A 130 -0.02 -1.33 16.98
C VAL A 130 1.47 -1.33 17.29
N ASP A 131 2.12 -2.49 17.16
CA ASP A 131 3.57 -2.67 17.34
C ASP A 131 4.42 -2.22 16.14
N ASN A 132 3.77 -1.61 15.09
CA ASN A 132 4.46 -0.96 13.96
C ASN A 132 4.16 0.54 13.89
N PRO A 133 4.63 1.34 14.85
CA PRO A 133 4.39 2.79 14.85
C PRO A 133 5.07 3.51 13.67
N ALA A 134 6.07 2.88 13.04
CA ALA A 134 6.71 3.42 11.84
C ALA A 134 5.73 3.54 10.67
N SER A 135 4.88 2.50 10.47
CA SER A 135 3.81 2.55 9.47
C SER A 135 2.80 3.65 9.78
N GLY A 136 2.38 3.79 11.04
CA GLY A 136 1.49 4.88 11.45
C GLY A 136 2.03 6.26 11.10
N ARG A 137 3.35 6.50 11.31
CA ARG A 137 3.98 7.78 10.92
C ARG A 137 4.00 8.01 9.40
N VAL A 138 4.17 6.96 8.60
CA VAL A 138 4.09 7.07 7.14
C VAL A 138 2.67 7.41 6.72
N LEU A 139 1.67 6.70 7.23
CA LEU A 139 0.25 6.96 6.93
C LEU A 139 -0.14 8.39 7.31
N ALA A 140 0.26 8.88 8.49
CA ALA A 140 0.03 10.27 8.89
C ALA A 140 0.67 11.29 7.93
N LYS A 141 1.90 11.05 7.44
CA LYS A 141 2.57 11.90 6.44
C LYS A 141 1.89 11.88 5.07
N LEU A 142 1.10 10.85 4.79
CA LEU A 142 0.28 10.72 3.59
C LEU A 142 -1.11 11.34 3.75
N GLY A 143 -1.46 11.84 4.95
CA GLY A 143 -2.74 12.49 5.24
C GLY A 143 -3.81 11.55 5.81
N PHE A 144 -3.48 10.28 6.06
CA PHE A 144 -4.42 9.38 6.74
C PHE A 144 -4.66 9.80 8.18
N ARG A 145 -5.93 9.78 8.60
CA ARG A 145 -6.37 10.14 9.94
C ARG A 145 -6.86 8.88 10.69
N PRO A 146 -6.52 8.72 11.98
CA PRO A 146 -7.06 7.62 12.78
C PRO A 146 -8.59 7.69 12.86
N THR A 147 -9.25 6.54 12.74
CA THR A 147 -10.71 6.42 12.98
C THR A 147 -11.05 6.33 14.47
N GLY A 148 -10.07 6.09 15.33
CA GLY A 148 -10.26 5.75 16.74
C GLY A 148 -10.47 4.25 16.97
N VAL A 149 -10.65 3.46 15.92
CA VAL A 149 -10.92 2.02 15.99
C VAL A 149 -9.62 1.23 15.99
N THR A 150 -9.54 0.24 16.88
CA THR A 150 -8.51 -0.80 16.88
C THR A 150 -9.21 -2.16 16.87
N ARG A 151 -8.89 -3.00 15.89
CA ARG A 151 -9.46 -4.35 15.74
C ARG A 151 -8.38 -5.40 15.73
N GLN A 152 -8.73 -6.62 16.15
CA GLN A 152 -7.88 -7.78 15.92
C GLN A 152 -7.88 -8.11 14.42
N ARG A 153 -6.68 -8.27 13.87
CA ARG A 153 -6.49 -8.58 12.46
C ARG A 153 -5.50 -9.72 12.32
N PHE A 154 -5.91 -10.75 11.59
CA PHE A 154 -5.04 -11.87 11.30
C PHE A 154 -3.87 -11.42 10.40
N SER A 155 -2.68 -11.87 10.75
CA SER A 155 -1.47 -11.74 9.94
C SER A 155 -0.95 -13.13 9.59
N ALA A 156 -0.94 -13.45 8.32
CA ALA A 156 -0.39 -14.73 7.84
C ALA A 156 1.10 -14.89 8.22
N GLY A 157 1.84 -13.79 8.22
CA GLY A 157 3.24 -13.76 8.61
C GLY A 157 3.49 -13.97 10.11
N ARG A 158 2.48 -13.74 10.96
CA ARG A 158 2.52 -14.03 12.39
C ARG A 158 1.90 -15.37 12.72
N GLY A 159 1.06 -15.91 11.84
CA GLY A 159 0.19 -17.05 12.13
C GLY A 159 -0.84 -16.76 13.24
N ALA A 160 -1.11 -15.49 13.54
CA ALA A 160 -1.96 -15.07 14.65
C ALA A 160 -2.64 -13.71 14.39
N GLU A 161 -3.66 -13.41 15.18
CA GLU A 161 -4.26 -12.09 15.24
C GLU A 161 -3.40 -11.12 16.06
N ALA A 162 -3.41 -9.86 15.67
CA ALA A 162 -2.76 -8.79 16.40
C ALA A 162 -3.58 -7.49 16.30
N PRO A 163 -3.50 -6.59 17.31
CA PRO A 163 -4.23 -5.34 17.30
C PRO A 163 -3.73 -4.43 16.16
N CYS A 164 -4.68 -3.98 15.33
CA CYS A 164 -4.46 -3.14 14.16
C CYS A 164 -5.28 -1.87 14.31
N ARG A 165 -4.65 -0.71 14.18
CA ARG A 165 -5.33 0.60 14.14
C ARG A 165 -5.83 0.87 12.74
N GLU A 166 -7.07 1.34 12.63
CA GLU A 166 -7.70 1.73 11.38
C GLU A 166 -7.56 3.23 11.13
N LEU A 167 -7.26 3.58 9.88
CA LEU A 167 -7.11 4.96 9.43
C LEU A 167 -7.86 5.15 8.12
N VAL A 168 -8.22 6.40 7.84
CA VAL A 168 -8.91 6.79 6.61
C VAL A 168 -8.22 7.99 5.97
N LEU A 169 -8.32 8.07 4.64
CA LEU A 169 -7.92 9.22 3.85
C LEU A 169 -9.07 9.60 2.92
N ASP A 170 -9.64 10.79 3.12
CA ASP A 170 -10.61 11.37 2.20
C ASP A 170 -9.86 11.99 1.02
N LEU A 171 -10.25 11.62 -0.19
CA LEU A 171 -9.66 12.06 -1.46
C LEU A 171 -10.55 13.07 -2.18
N ALA A 172 -11.81 13.24 -1.76
CA ALA A 172 -12.72 14.21 -2.35
C ALA A 172 -12.14 15.63 -2.21
N CYS A 173 -12.22 16.40 -3.29
CA CYS A 173 -11.82 17.81 -3.25
C CYS A 173 -12.90 18.59 -2.48
N GLU A 174 -12.49 19.53 -1.61
CA GLU A 174 -13.43 20.38 -0.85
C GLU A 174 -14.44 21.10 -1.77
N ALA A 175 -14.08 21.39 -3.00
CA ALA A 175 -14.95 21.96 -4.01
C ALA A 175 -16.09 21.02 -4.47
N GLU A 176 -15.85 19.71 -4.52
CA GLU A 176 -16.88 18.71 -4.89
C GLU A 176 -17.86 18.50 -3.75
N VAL A 177 -17.39 18.48 -2.51
CA VAL A 177 -18.23 18.36 -1.30
C VAL A 177 -19.15 19.59 -1.17
N ALA A 178 -18.65 20.80 -1.43
CA ALA A 178 -19.44 22.02 -1.39
C ALA A 178 -20.54 22.05 -2.47
N THR A 179 -20.31 21.45 -3.62
CA THR A 179 -21.28 21.37 -4.72
C THR A 179 -22.39 20.35 -4.42
N GLU A 180 -22.04 19.20 -3.85
CA GLU A 180 -23.03 18.18 -3.43
C GLU A 180 -23.92 18.68 -2.29
N VAL A 181 -23.34 19.35 -1.29
CA VAL A 181 -24.11 19.94 -0.18
C VAL A 181 -25.10 21.02 -0.69
N ARG A 182 -24.70 21.81 -1.69
CA ARG A 182 -25.63 22.80 -2.32
C ARG A 182 -26.72 22.13 -3.15
N ALA A 183 -26.41 21.03 -3.83
CA ALA A 183 -27.39 20.30 -4.63
C ALA A 183 -28.44 19.55 -3.77
N MET A 184 -28.07 19.13 -2.55
CA MET A 184 -29.00 18.50 -1.60
C MET A 184 -29.87 19.51 -0.81
N ALA A 185 -29.50 20.79 -0.85
CA ALA A 185 -30.23 21.87 -0.15
C ALA A 185 -31.19 22.69 -1.06
N ALA A 186 -31.26 22.31 -2.35
CA ALA A 186 -32.15 22.90 -3.36
C ALA A 186 -33.28 21.96 -3.78
#